data_a5bed76426fe06cf6b8571147fc0acf8
#
_entry.id   a5bed76426fe06cf6b8571147fc0acf8
#
_cell.length_a   1.000
_cell.length_b   1.000
_cell.length_c   1.000
_cell.angle_alpha   90.00
_cell.angle_beta   90.00
_cell.angle_gamma   90.00
#
_symmetry.space_group_name_H-M   'P 1'
#
loop_
_entity.id
_entity.type
_entity.pdbx_description
1 polymer ?
#
loop_
_entity_poly.entity_id
_entity_poly.type
_entity_poly.pdbx_seq_one_letter_code
_entity_poly.pdbx_strand_id
1 'polypeptide(L)'
;INIVLWARGICDYPAICLGTSYTYYISCGVPYPGNVRLAITPLKRLVTASGLKIWLDTVIKKMNPDDPAVIDFEYLSRNYHILSQRESAINQVSQFYKKWLDSIEAIPKSGRALGLYQDLSSAFVLGKQLPELPKSALPYCSAKAREAGKTAEQLMLNCF
;
A
#
# COMPACT_ATOMS: atom_id res chain seq x y z
N ILE A 1 -8.26 -6.76 -3.25
CA ILE A 1 -9.27 -7.51 -4.04
C ILE A 1 -10.45 -6.59 -4.40
N ASN A 2 -11.07 -5.88 -3.44
CA ASN A 2 -12.27 -5.06 -3.71
C ASN A 2 -12.09 -4.00 -4.80
N ILE A 3 -10.93 -3.34 -4.87
CA ILE A 3 -10.62 -2.38 -5.95
C ILE A 3 -10.61 -3.07 -7.32
N VAL A 4 -10.10 -4.29 -7.40
CA VAL A 4 -10.09 -5.07 -8.65
C VAL A 4 -11.50 -5.43 -9.09
N LEU A 5 -12.34 -5.91 -8.17
CA LEU A 5 -13.73 -6.25 -8.46
C LEU A 5 -14.53 -5.03 -8.94
N TRP A 6 -14.30 -3.86 -8.32
CA TRP A 6 -14.92 -2.61 -8.73
C TRP A 6 -14.42 -2.16 -10.13
N ALA A 7 -13.10 -2.18 -10.37
CA ALA A 7 -12.54 -1.80 -11.66
C ALA A 7 -13.03 -2.69 -12.81
N ARG A 8 -13.32 -3.97 -12.52
CA ARG A 8 -13.93 -4.93 -13.46
C ARG A 8 -15.44 -4.80 -13.60
N GLY A 9 -16.08 -3.89 -12.85
CA GLY A 9 -17.53 -3.71 -12.87
C GLY A 9 -18.33 -4.84 -12.22
N ILE A 10 -17.68 -5.67 -11.39
CA ILE A 10 -18.35 -6.77 -10.66
C ILE A 10 -19.07 -6.24 -9.43
N CYS A 11 -18.61 -5.14 -8.84
CA CYS A 11 -19.31 -4.44 -7.78
C CYS A 11 -19.35 -2.94 -8.06
N ASP A 12 -20.40 -2.26 -7.57
CA ASP A 12 -20.60 -0.83 -7.81
C ASP A 12 -19.73 0.04 -6.92
N TYR A 13 -19.41 -0.41 -5.72
CA TYR A 13 -18.64 0.34 -4.72
C TYR A 13 -17.57 -0.53 -4.06
N PRO A 14 -16.30 -0.09 -4.06
CA PRO A 14 -15.25 -0.81 -3.34
C PRO A 14 -15.32 -0.48 -1.85
N ALA A 15 -15.56 -1.45 -1.00
CA ALA A 15 -15.38 -1.29 0.43
C ALA A 15 -13.90 -1.42 0.79
N ILE A 16 -13.27 -0.33 1.20
CA ILE A 16 -11.87 -0.29 1.62
C ILE A 16 -11.82 -0.05 3.12
N CYS A 17 -11.25 -0.99 3.85
CA CYS A 17 -11.01 -0.83 5.26
C CYS A 17 -9.77 0.06 5.47
N LEU A 18 -9.98 1.30 5.90
CA LEU A 18 -8.91 2.27 6.19
C LEU A 18 -8.27 2.04 7.56
N GLY A 19 -8.96 1.29 8.41
CA GLY A 19 -8.46 1.00 9.74
C GLY A 19 -7.37 -0.07 9.73
N THR A 20 -6.44 0.04 10.67
CA THR A 20 -5.65 -1.08 11.12
C THR A 20 -6.63 -2.14 11.58
N SER A 21 -6.87 -3.13 10.74
CA SER A 21 -7.75 -4.27 10.92
C SER A 21 -8.59 -4.18 12.21
N TYR A 22 -9.86 -3.83 12.08
CA TYR A 22 -10.83 -4.20 13.09
C TYR A 22 -10.94 -5.73 13.06
N THR A 23 -9.88 -6.38 13.49
CA THR A 23 -9.99 -7.76 13.89
C THR A 23 -10.69 -7.70 15.23
N TYR A 24 -12.01 -7.64 15.21
CA TYR A 24 -12.79 -7.98 16.38
C TYR A 24 -12.41 -9.42 16.70
N TYR A 25 -11.55 -9.59 17.66
CA TYR A 25 -11.50 -10.85 18.40
C TYR A 25 -12.86 -10.97 19.10
N ILE A 26 -13.76 -11.67 18.46
CA ILE A 26 -15.11 -11.96 18.98
C ILE A 26 -15.03 -12.57 20.39
N SER A 27 -13.89 -13.12 20.79
CA SER A 27 -13.69 -13.77 22.09
C SER A 27 -13.41 -12.87 23.29
N CYS A 28 -13.01 -11.61 23.12
CA CYS A 28 -12.62 -10.78 24.26
C CYS A 28 -13.02 -9.30 24.23
N GLY A 29 -13.68 -8.82 23.20
CA GLY A 29 -14.21 -7.45 23.14
C GLY A 29 -13.17 -6.32 23.20
N VAL A 30 -11.89 -6.63 23.24
CA VAL A 30 -10.81 -5.64 23.30
C VAL A 30 -10.25 -5.44 21.89
N PRO A 31 -10.33 -4.21 21.32
CA PRO A 31 -9.70 -3.94 20.05
C PRO A 31 -8.19 -4.10 20.20
N TYR A 32 -7.60 -5.04 19.46
CA TYR A 32 -6.14 -5.16 19.37
C TYR A 32 -5.59 -3.86 18.76
N PRO A 33 -4.68 -3.14 19.44
CA PRO A 33 -4.04 -1.97 18.86
C PRO A 33 -3.14 -2.44 17.73
N GLY A 34 -3.69 -2.47 16.51
CA GLY A 34 -2.91 -2.83 15.33
C GLY A 34 -1.72 -1.90 15.15
N ASN A 35 -0.65 -2.42 14.55
CA ASN A 35 0.53 -1.62 14.21
C ASN A 35 0.13 -0.44 13.30
N VAL A 36 0.73 0.71 13.53
CA VAL A 36 0.58 1.88 12.66
C VAL A 36 1.01 1.52 11.25
N ARG A 37 0.18 1.80 10.27
CA ARG A 37 0.45 1.52 8.85
C ARG A 37 0.58 2.81 8.07
N LEU A 38 1.49 2.80 7.11
CA LEU A 38 1.69 3.89 6.15
C LEU A 38 1.50 3.34 4.74
N ALA A 39 1.00 4.18 3.85
CA ALA A 39 0.92 3.86 2.43
C ALA A 39 2.20 4.31 1.73
N ILE A 40 2.81 3.43 0.95
CA ILE A 40 3.87 3.76 0.00
C ILE A 40 3.21 3.90 -1.37
N THR A 41 2.93 5.13 -1.77
CA THR A 41 2.14 5.43 -2.98
C THR A 41 2.72 4.81 -4.24
N PRO A 42 4.03 4.93 -4.54
CA PRO A 42 4.59 4.33 -5.75
C PRO A 42 4.50 2.81 -5.79
N LEU A 43 4.48 2.16 -4.63
CA LEU A 43 4.37 0.70 -4.53
C LEU A 43 2.93 0.20 -4.35
N LYS A 44 1.95 1.09 -4.23
CA LYS A 44 0.55 0.72 -3.93
C LYS A 44 0.42 -0.21 -2.71
N ARG A 45 1.29 -0.03 -1.73
CA ARG A 45 1.40 -0.89 -0.55
C ARG A 45 1.11 -0.17 0.75
N LEU A 46 0.45 -0.90 1.65
CA LEU A 46 0.43 -0.56 3.07
C LEU A 46 1.54 -1.34 3.78
N VAL A 47 2.34 -0.63 4.57
CA VAL A 47 3.43 -1.18 5.36
C VAL A 47 3.29 -0.75 6.81
N THR A 48 3.85 -1.51 7.75
CA THR A 48 3.92 -1.05 9.13
C THR A 48 5.05 -0.02 9.27
N ALA A 49 4.87 0.97 10.13
CA ALA A 49 5.88 2.00 10.36
C ALA A 49 7.19 1.41 10.93
N SER A 50 7.13 0.28 11.65
CA SER A 50 8.30 -0.32 12.27
C SER A 50 9.41 -0.66 11.27
N GLY A 51 10.59 -0.11 11.46
CA GLY A 51 11.76 -0.33 10.61
C GLY A 51 11.72 0.35 9.24
N LEU A 52 10.63 1.06 8.92
CA LEU A 52 10.45 1.67 7.60
C LEU A 52 11.41 2.83 7.32
N LYS A 53 11.77 3.61 8.35
CA LYS A 53 12.64 4.79 8.17
C LYS A 53 14.00 4.44 7.57
N ILE A 54 14.67 3.42 8.10
CA ILE A 54 15.98 2.98 7.63
C ILE A 54 15.90 2.48 6.18
N TRP A 55 14.81 1.78 5.87
CA TRP A 55 14.55 1.30 4.51
C TRP A 55 14.34 2.47 3.53
N LEU A 56 13.53 3.47 3.89
CA LEU A 56 13.30 4.67 3.08
C LEU A 56 14.61 5.40 2.77
N ASP A 57 15.44 5.64 3.79
CA ASP A 57 16.73 6.31 3.63
C ASP A 57 17.69 5.51 2.72
N THR A 58 17.60 4.18 2.75
CA THR A 58 18.37 3.29 1.88
C THR A 58 17.89 3.36 0.43
N VAL A 59 16.58 3.39 0.24
CA VAL A 59 15.95 3.50 -1.09
C VAL A 59 16.31 4.82 -1.75
N ILE A 60 16.12 5.94 -1.05
CA ILE A 60 16.41 7.29 -1.57
C ILE A 60 17.84 7.41 -2.04
N LYS A 61 18.80 6.84 -1.30
CA LYS A 61 20.24 6.87 -1.68
C LYS A 61 20.57 6.05 -2.93
N LYS A 62 19.75 5.07 -3.27
CA LYS A 62 20.00 4.14 -4.40
C LYS A 62 19.22 4.49 -5.66
N MET A 63 18.15 5.26 -5.54
CA MET A 63 17.32 5.64 -6.68
C MET A 63 17.96 6.81 -7.45
N ASN A 64 17.59 6.88 -8.73
CA ASN A 64 17.91 8.06 -9.53
C ASN A 64 17.13 9.26 -8.96
N PRO A 65 17.80 10.40 -8.64
CA PRO A 65 17.13 11.61 -8.13
C PRO A 65 16.01 12.13 -9.06
N ASP A 66 16.10 11.88 -10.36
CA ASP A 66 15.12 12.33 -11.35
C ASP A 66 13.88 11.40 -11.42
N ASP A 67 13.88 10.28 -10.71
CA ASP A 67 12.73 9.38 -10.66
C ASP A 67 11.59 10.03 -9.84
N PRO A 68 10.40 10.23 -10.43
CA PRO A 68 9.27 10.86 -9.75
C PRO A 68 8.86 10.13 -8.46
N ALA A 69 9.12 8.84 -8.34
CA ALA A 69 8.84 8.08 -7.12
C ALA A 69 9.71 8.52 -5.93
N VAL A 70 10.88 9.12 -6.18
CA VAL A 70 11.78 9.62 -5.11
C VAL A 70 11.09 10.67 -4.26
N ILE A 71 10.27 11.53 -4.87
CA ILE A 71 9.52 12.59 -4.16
C ILE A 71 8.65 12.00 -3.05
N ASP A 72 7.94 10.91 -3.35
CA ASP A 72 7.08 10.24 -2.37
C ASP A 72 7.91 9.57 -1.25
N PHE A 73 9.03 8.94 -1.58
CA PHE A 73 9.92 8.33 -0.59
C PHE A 73 10.57 9.38 0.31
N GLU A 74 11.02 10.50 -0.25
CA GLU A 74 11.56 11.62 0.53
C GLU A 74 10.51 12.23 1.44
N TYR A 75 9.28 12.45 0.93
CA TYR A 75 8.18 12.94 1.75
C TYR A 75 7.92 12.04 2.96
N LEU A 76 7.84 10.72 2.74
CA LEU A 76 7.64 9.75 3.81
C LEU A 76 8.83 9.74 4.78
N SER A 77 10.05 9.82 4.28
CA SER A 77 11.25 9.82 5.12
C SER A 77 11.35 11.08 5.99
N ARG A 78 11.16 12.26 5.40
CA ARG A 78 11.23 13.56 6.10
C ARG A 78 10.13 13.70 7.16
N ASN A 79 8.93 13.22 6.85
CA ASN A 79 7.77 13.33 7.72
C ASN A 79 7.50 12.08 8.57
N TYR A 80 8.40 11.10 8.53
CA TYR A 80 8.21 9.80 9.18
C TYR A 80 7.79 9.91 10.64
N HIS A 81 8.40 10.82 11.39
CA HIS A 81 8.13 10.99 12.81
C HIS A 81 6.69 11.39 13.09
N ILE A 82 6.14 12.28 12.27
CA ILE A 82 4.74 12.72 12.37
C ILE A 82 3.81 11.63 11.83
N LEU A 83 4.13 11.09 10.65
CA LEU A 83 3.30 10.10 9.97
C LEU A 83 3.23 8.76 10.72
N SER A 84 4.20 8.45 11.58
CA SER A 84 4.15 7.25 12.42
C SER A 84 3.20 7.37 13.62
N GLN A 85 2.65 8.56 13.87
CA GLN A 85 1.59 8.76 14.84
C GLN A 85 0.25 8.25 14.26
N ARG A 86 -0.57 7.62 15.10
CA ARG A 86 -1.76 6.89 14.67
C ARG A 86 -2.73 7.72 13.82
N GLU A 87 -3.07 8.91 14.24
CA GLU A 87 -4.03 9.78 13.53
C GLU A 87 -3.47 10.26 12.19
N SER A 88 -2.20 10.69 12.18
CA SER A 88 -1.52 11.12 10.95
C SER A 88 -1.40 9.98 9.96
N ALA A 89 -1.11 8.76 10.43
CA ALA A 89 -1.05 7.56 9.60
C ALA A 89 -2.41 7.22 8.98
N ILE A 90 -3.50 7.28 9.76
CA ILE A 90 -4.85 7.05 9.25
C ILE A 90 -5.18 8.07 8.15
N ASN A 91 -4.90 9.35 8.38
CA ASN A 91 -5.13 10.40 7.40
C ASN A 91 -4.30 10.17 6.13
N GLN A 92 -3.03 9.80 6.24
CA GLN A 92 -2.15 9.52 5.11
C GLN A 92 -2.67 8.33 4.28
N VAL A 93 -3.08 7.25 4.92
CA VAL A 93 -3.66 6.07 4.25
C VAL A 93 -5.00 6.41 3.59
N SER A 94 -5.85 7.19 4.26
CA SER A 94 -7.12 7.67 3.71
C SER A 94 -6.91 8.50 2.44
N GLN A 95 -5.98 9.46 2.48
CA GLN A 95 -5.63 10.30 1.33
C GLN A 95 -5.04 9.47 0.18
N PHE A 96 -4.21 8.48 0.49
CA PHE A 96 -3.68 7.56 -0.51
C PHE A 96 -4.81 6.84 -1.25
N TYR A 97 -5.74 6.19 -0.53
CA TYR A 97 -6.84 5.48 -1.16
C TYR A 97 -7.77 6.41 -1.93
N LYS A 98 -8.10 7.59 -1.35
CA LYS A 98 -8.93 8.57 -2.04
C LYS A 98 -8.32 8.95 -3.40
N LYS A 99 -7.06 9.39 -3.41
CA LYS A 99 -6.37 9.79 -4.64
C LYS A 99 -6.28 8.64 -5.64
N TRP A 100 -6.01 7.43 -5.17
CA TRP A 100 -5.92 6.27 -6.04
C TRP A 100 -7.27 5.90 -6.65
N LEU A 101 -8.34 5.89 -5.87
CA LEU A 101 -9.69 5.66 -6.36
C LEU A 101 -10.12 6.74 -7.34
N ASP A 102 -9.92 8.03 -7.00
CA ASP A 102 -10.23 9.15 -7.87
C ASP A 102 -9.51 9.01 -9.24
N SER A 103 -8.24 8.57 -9.22
CA SER A 103 -7.47 8.37 -10.46
C SER A 103 -8.03 7.25 -11.34
N ILE A 104 -8.50 6.15 -10.74
CA ILE A 104 -9.13 5.05 -11.47
C ILE A 104 -10.55 5.43 -11.92
N GLU A 105 -11.29 6.17 -11.11
CA GLU A 105 -12.63 6.62 -11.45
C GLU A 105 -12.65 7.60 -12.62
N ALA A 106 -11.61 8.41 -12.78
CA ALA A 106 -11.43 9.28 -13.93
C ALA A 106 -11.32 8.53 -15.28
N ILE A 107 -10.97 7.24 -15.22
CA ILE A 107 -10.91 6.38 -16.41
C ILE A 107 -12.33 5.91 -16.77
N PRO A 108 -12.74 5.94 -18.07
CA PRO A 108 -14.00 5.35 -18.49
C PRO A 108 -14.16 3.91 -18.01
N LYS A 109 -15.38 3.50 -17.64
CA LYS A 109 -15.66 2.18 -17.04
C LYS A 109 -15.01 1.01 -17.79
N SER A 110 -15.05 1.03 -19.11
CA SER A 110 -14.44 -0.01 -19.96
C SER A 110 -12.92 -0.10 -19.87
N GLY A 111 -12.24 0.97 -19.47
CA GLY A 111 -10.79 1.04 -19.34
C GLY A 111 -10.24 0.87 -17.92
N ARG A 112 -11.11 0.89 -16.89
CA ARG A 112 -10.68 0.89 -15.47
C ARG A 112 -9.87 -0.34 -15.09
N ALA A 113 -10.28 -1.52 -15.55
CA ALA A 113 -9.56 -2.75 -15.25
C ALA A 113 -8.13 -2.71 -15.83
N LEU A 114 -7.98 -2.24 -17.07
CA LEU A 114 -6.67 -2.09 -17.70
C LEU A 114 -5.82 -1.04 -17.00
N GLY A 115 -6.40 0.12 -16.67
CA GLY A 115 -5.69 1.18 -15.95
C GLY A 115 -5.19 0.73 -14.58
N LEU A 116 -6.03 0.03 -13.82
CA LEU A 116 -5.62 -0.54 -12.53
C LEU A 116 -4.54 -1.63 -12.70
N TYR A 117 -4.66 -2.47 -13.71
CA TYR A 117 -3.63 -3.47 -14.02
C TYR A 117 -2.28 -2.82 -14.34
N GLN A 118 -2.25 -1.79 -15.16
CA GLN A 118 -1.03 -1.05 -15.52
C GLN A 118 -0.41 -0.39 -14.28
N ASP A 119 -1.22 0.22 -13.43
CA ASP A 119 -0.78 0.88 -12.19
C ASP A 119 -0.15 -0.12 -11.21
N LEU A 120 -0.78 -1.28 -11.00
CA LEU A 120 -0.25 -2.37 -10.17
C LEU A 120 1.01 -3.00 -10.78
N SER A 121 1.05 -3.16 -12.10
CA SER A 121 2.23 -3.70 -12.80
C SER A 121 3.44 -2.77 -12.65
N SER A 122 3.24 -1.46 -12.79
CA SER A 122 4.28 -0.46 -12.56
C SER A 122 4.81 -0.50 -11.12
N ALA A 123 3.91 -0.58 -10.15
CA ALA A 123 4.27 -0.72 -8.74
C ALA A 123 5.05 -2.01 -8.46
N PHE A 124 4.68 -3.12 -9.11
CA PHE A 124 5.38 -4.39 -9.00
C PHE A 124 6.79 -4.35 -9.59
N VAL A 125 6.95 -3.76 -10.77
CA VAL A 125 8.27 -3.61 -11.43
C VAL A 125 9.18 -2.74 -10.58
N LEU A 126 8.69 -1.59 -10.12
CA LEU A 126 9.44 -0.71 -9.20
C LEU A 126 9.84 -1.46 -7.92
N GLY A 127 8.90 -2.18 -7.32
CA GLY A 127 9.16 -2.95 -6.10
C GLY A 127 10.25 -4.00 -6.24
N LYS A 128 10.45 -4.57 -7.44
CA LYS A 128 11.55 -5.51 -7.72
C LYS A 128 12.93 -4.85 -7.84
N GLN A 129 12.96 -3.57 -8.19
CA GLN A 129 14.20 -2.81 -8.32
C GLN A 129 14.69 -2.27 -6.98
N LEU A 130 13.82 -2.20 -5.98
CA LEU A 130 14.11 -1.68 -4.66
C LEU A 130 14.64 -2.75 -3.71
N PRO A 131 15.38 -2.37 -2.67
CA PRO A 131 15.74 -3.26 -1.58
C PRO A 131 14.48 -3.90 -0.96
N GLU A 132 14.60 -5.12 -0.49
CA GLU A 132 13.49 -5.77 0.20
C GLU A 132 13.06 -5.00 1.46
N LEU A 133 11.75 -4.87 1.63
CA LEU A 133 11.19 -4.33 2.86
C LEU A 133 11.59 -5.20 4.07
N PRO A 134 11.96 -4.59 5.20
CA PRO A 134 12.27 -5.36 6.41
C PRO A 134 11.02 -6.12 6.87
N LYS A 135 11.23 -7.30 7.46
CA LYS A 135 10.11 -8.14 7.97
C LYS A 135 9.20 -7.37 8.93
N SER A 136 9.77 -6.48 9.74
CA SER A 136 9.03 -5.63 10.69
C SER A 136 8.09 -4.62 10.02
N ALA A 137 8.37 -4.24 8.78
CA ALA A 137 7.53 -3.32 7.99
C ALA A 137 6.42 -4.04 7.20
N LEU A 138 6.44 -5.38 7.13
CA LEU A 138 5.43 -6.14 6.42
C LEU A 138 4.19 -6.37 7.29
N PRO A 139 2.98 -6.06 6.81
CA PRO A 139 1.75 -6.53 7.44
C PRO A 139 1.72 -8.07 7.46
N TYR A 140 1.03 -8.65 8.44
CA TYR A 140 0.99 -10.11 8.62
C TYR A 140 0.67 -10.89 7.33
N CYS A 141 -0.34 -10.48 6.59
CA CYS A 141 -0.71 -11.16 5.33
C CYS A 141 0.41 -11.08 4.27
N SER A 142 1.10 -9.92 4.17
CA SER A 142 2.22 -9.76 3.24
C SER A 142 3.44 -10.58 3.66
N ALA A 143 3.68 -10.72 4.97
CA ALA A 143 4.74 -11.58 5.49
C ALA A 143 4.47 -13.05 5.15
N LYS A 144 3.23 -13.52 5.32
CA LYS A 144 2.82 -14.89 4.95
C LYS A 144 2.91 -15.15 3.44
N ALA A 145 2.48 -14.19 2.61
CA ALA A 145 2.62 -14.28 1.16
C ALA A 145 4.10 -14.39 0.74
N ARG A 146 4.98 -13.63 1.39
CA ARG A 146 6.43 -13.69 1.16
C ARG A 146 7.03 -15.03 1.57
N GLU A 147 6.62 -15.61 2.70
CA GLU A 147 7.01 -16.95 3.12
C GLU A 147 6.61 -18.01 2.08
N ALA A 148 5.47 -17.80 1.40
CA ALA A 148 5.02 -18.64 0.29
C ALA A 148 5.64 -18.27 -1.08
N GLY A 149 6.66 -17.40 -1.10
CA GLY A 149 7.34 -16.96 -2.34
C GLY A 149 6.52 -16.05 -3.22
N LYS A 150 5.47 -15.40 -2.69
CA LYS A 150 4.58 -14.49 -3.42
C LYS A 150 4.64 -13.09 -2.85
N THR A 151 4.41 -12.08 -3.70
CA THR A 151 4.21 -10.71 -3.26
C THR A 151 2.73 -10.34 -3.24
N ALA A 152 2.36 -9.34 -2.44
CA ALA A 152 0.97 -8.87 -2.38
C ALA A 152 0.48 -8.37 -3.75
N GLU A 153 1.35 -7.70 -4.51
CA GLU A 153 1.06 -7.22 -5.87
C GLU A 153 0.85 -8.39 -6.83
N GLN A 154 1.68 -9.42 -6.74
CA GLN A 154 1.54 -10.61 -7.57
C GLN A 154 0.22 -11.33 -7.31
N LEU A 155 -0.21 -11.38 -6.03
CA LEU A 155 -1.52 -11.92 -5.68
C LEU A 155 -2.66 -11.07 -6.26
N MET A 156 -2.52 -9.75 -6.28
CA MET A 156 -3.51 -8.86 -6.89
C MET A 156 -3.53 -8.99 -8.41
N LEU A 157 -2.38 -9.04 -9.06
CA LEU A 157 -2.27 -9.22 -10.51
C LEU A 157 -2.86 -10.54 -10.98
N ASN A 158 -2.76 -11.60 -10.19
CA ASN A 158 -3.38 -12.89 -10.52
C ASN A 158 -4.93 -12.86 -10.46
N CYS A 159 -5.53 -11.77 -9.97
CA CYS A 159 -6.98 -11.60 -9.95
C CYS A 159 -7.53 -10.97 -11.26
N PHE A 160 -6.67 -10.57 -12.21
CA PHE A 160 -7.03 -10.09 -13.54
C PHE A 160 -7.05 -11.21 -14.57
#